data_49ac093eb5108f58bde4ab4cca0c1a7d
#
_entry.id   49ac093eb5108f58bde4ab4cca0c1a7d
#
_cell.length_a   1.000
_cell.length_b   1.000
_cell.length_c   1.000
_cell.angle_alpha   90.00
_cell.angle_beta   90.00
_cell.angle_gamma   90.00
#
_symmetry.space_group_name_H-M   'P 1'
#
loop_
_entity.id
_entity.type
_entity.pdbx_description
1 polymer ?
#
loop_
_entity_poly.entity_id
_entity_poly.type
_entity_poly.pdbx_seq_one_letter_code
_entity_poly.pdbx_strand_id
1 'polypeptide(L)'
;MHVLVVHNRYASAQPSGENKVVDQEVALLREAGHRVGLFERRSDDIAGRSLPGKAAVALLVPWNPAVRAELAARLRAERPDVVHVHNVFPLLSPAVLAACADAGVPAVATLHNYTQVCPPGTLQRDGRPCTECVGAVPLPAVRHGCYRGSRPATVPLAVSLAVNRRRWWSGVERFFCISAAQRDVLVRAGMPAGRLAVKHNFVPDPDVRRSGDGEQLLFLGRLAEAKGVRLLMAAWDELAAGGGVGVPLVIAGAGPLEGEVTAWAAGRDDVRYVGLYNAAECRRAVARSVAVVAPSTWLEAFGLVVVEAMAAGVPAVAAGHGAFAELVEDGVTGLLHRPGEAASLASCLRRITADPALGRELGRAARRRYEQGFSPAVGLERLVDGYRTAIAGRSAQARGGESRVGRGDGDSR
;
A
#
# COMPACT_ATOMS: atom_id res chain seq x y z
N MET A 1 11.14 -14.88 -17.61
CA MET A 1 11.91 -14.88 -16.37
C MET A 1 11.26 -15.79 -15.35
N HIS A 2 12.06 -16.33 -14.43
CA HIS A 2 11.57 -17.03 -13.24
C HIS A 2 11.61 -16.07 -12.04
N VAL A 3 10.46 -15.68 -11.51
CA VAL A 3 10.30 -14.78 -10.38
C VAL A 3 9.84 -15.58 -9.16
N LEU A 4 10.52 -15.44 -8.02
CA LEU A 4 10.06 -15.99 -6.76
C LEU A 4 9.49 -14.85 -5.89
N VAL A 5 8.17 -14.83 -5.67
CA VAL A 5 7.50 -13.85 -4.83
C VAL A 5 7.52 -14.31 -3.38
N VAL A 6 7.97 -13.42 -2.49
CA VAL A 6 8.04 -13.64 -1.03
C VAL A 6 7.05 -12.73 -0.34
N HIS A 7 6.05 -13.30 0.34
CA HIS A 7 4.97 -12.53 0.95
C HIS A 7 4.43 -13.15 2.23
N ASN A 8 4.30 -12.35 3.28
CA ASN A 8 3.53 -12.70 4.46
C ASN A 8 2.13 -12.11 4.35
N ARG A 9 1.14 -12.94 4.07
CA ARG A 9 -0.26 -12.51 3.93
C ARG A 9 -0.83 -12.03 5.26
N TYR A 10 -1.60 -10.96 5.19
CA TYR A 10 -2.46 -10.55 6.32
C TYR A 10 -3.55 -11.58 6.57
N ALA A 11 -4.13 -11.55 7.77
CA ALA A 11 -5.20 -12.47 8.17
C ALA A 11 -6.42 -12.37 7.22
N SER A 12 -7.01 -13.52 6.90
CA SER A 12 -8.11 -13.64 5.92
C SER A 12 -9.38 -12.89 6.35
N ALA A 13 -9.62 -12.77 7.65
CA ALA A 13 -10.74 -12.01 8.21
C ALA A 13 -10.63 -10.49 7.97
N GLN A 14 -9.48 -9.99 7.48
CA GLN A 14 -9.25 -8.57 7.28
C GLN A 14 -8.90 -8.28 5.81
N PRO A 15 -9.79 -7.64 5.04
CA PRO A 15 -9.49 -7.22 3.68
C PRO A 15 -8.20 -6.42 3.61
N SER A 16 -7.27 -6.83 2.75
CA SER A 16 -5.96 -6.20 2.59
C SER A 16 -5.72 -5.79 1.15
N GLY A 17 -5.53 -4.49 0.93
CA GLY A 17 -5.14 -3.96 -0.38
C GLY A 17 -3.77 -4.50 -0.83
N GLU A 18 -2.86 -4.77 0.12
CA GLU A 18 -1.55 -5.37 -0.15
C GLU A 18 -1.66 -6.79 -0.70
N ASN A 19 -2.44 -7.68 -0.04
CA ASN A 19 -2.69 -9.03 -0.55
C ASN A 19 -3.29 -9.00 -1.96
N LYS A 20 -4.25 -8.08 -2.21
CA LYS A 20 -4.88 -7.89 -3.53
C LYS A 20 -3.84 -7.51 -4.60
N VAL A 21 -2.94 -6.57 -4.29
CA VAL A 21 -1.87 -6.16 -5.22
C VAL A 21 -0.95 -7.31 -5.54
N VAL A 22 -0.52 -8.09 -4.53
CA VAL A 22 0.35 -9.26 -4.74
C VAL A 22 -0.32 -10.28 -5.66
N ASP A 23 -1.60 -10.60 -5.41
CA ASP A 23 -2.35 -11.55 -6.25
C ASP A 23 -2.48 -11.05 -7.69
N GLN A 24 -2.75 -9.75 -7.89
CA GLN A 24 -2.84 -9.13 -9.21
C GLN A 24 -1.48 -9.13 -9.94
N GLU A 25 -0.37 -8.82 -9.26
CA GLU A 25 0.97 -8.87 -9.86
C GLU A 25 1.37 -10.29 -10.26
N VAL A 26 1.07 -11.28 -9.41
CA VAL A 26 1.34 -12.70 -9.70
C VAL A 26 0.54 -13.17 -10.91
N ALA A 27 -0.76 -12.84 -10.97
CA ALA A 27 -1.60 -13.20 -12.11
C ALA A 27 -1.08 -12.56 -13.41
N LEU A 28 -0.82 -11.25 -13.38
CA LEU A 28 -0.34 -10.49 -14.53
C LEU A 28 1.01 -11.01 -15.06
N LEU A 29 1.96 -11.34 -14.17
CA LEU A 29 3.24 -11.93 -14.58
C LEU A 29 3.08 -13.30 -15.24
N ARG A 30 2.17 -14.14 -14.72
CA ARG A 30 1.88 -15.45 -15.30
C ARG A 30 1.20 -15.33 -16.65
N GLU A 31 0.23 -14.44 -16.81
CA GLU A 31 -0.43 -14.13 -18.08
C GLU A 31 0.58 -13.62 -19.14
N ALA A 32 1.59 -12.88 -18.70
CA ALA A 32 2.69 -12.41 -19.55
C ALA A 32 3.76 -13.51 -19.85
N GLY A 33 3.52 -14.76 -19.46
CA GLY A 33 4.40 -15.90 -19.76
C GLY A 33 5.62 -16.03 -18.83
N HIS A 34 5.64 -15.35 -17.67
CA HIS A 34 6.69 -15.53 -16.69
C HIS A 34 6.39 -16.72 -15.76
N ARG A 35 7.44 -17.47 -15.40
CA ARG A 35 7.33 -18.48 -14.33
C ARG A 35 7.32 -17.77 -12.98
N VAL A 36 6.28 -17.98 -12.17
CA VAL A 36 6.12 -17.34 -10.87
C VAL A 36 5.93 -18.40 -9.78
N GLY A 37 6.91 -18.49 -8.87
CA GLY A 37 6.85 -19.24 -7.63
C GLY A 37 6.39 -18.34 -6.48
N LEU A 38 5.77 -18.95 -5.44
CA LEU A 38 5.33 -18.25 -4.23
C LEU A 38 6.00 -18.85 -3.00
N PHE A 39 6.60 -18.01 -2.17
CA PHE A 39 7.09 -18.35 -0.84
C PHE A 39 6.30 -17.53 0.18
N GLU A 40 5.27 -18.14 0.73
CA GLU A 40 4.27 -17.44 1.53
C GLU A 40 4.16 -17.97 2.96
N ARG A 41 3.72 -17.08 3.87
CA ARG A 41 3.19 -17.39 5.21
C ARG A 41 1.89 -16.62 5.38
N ARG A 42 1.02 -17.12 6.26
CA ARG A 42 -0.27 -16.48 6.55
C ARG A 42 -0.34 -16.07 8.01
N SER A 43 -0.76 -14.84 8.26
CA SER A 43 -0.94 -14.36 9.64
C SER A 43 -2.06 -15.10 10.38
N ASP A 44 -2.97 -15.79 9.67
CA ASP A 44 -3.95 -16.71 10.25
C ASP A 44 -3.29 -17.81 11.08
N ASP A 45 -2.10 -18.28 10.68
CA ASP A 45 -1.34 -19.32 11.39
C ASP A 45 -0.91 -18.93 12.81
N ILE A 46 -1.07 -17.64 13.18
CA ILE A 46 -0.76 -17.13 14.52
C ILE A 46 -1.98 -17.22 15.44
N ALA A 47 -3.18 -17.09 14.90
CA ALA A 47 -4.41 -16.98 15.70
C ALA A 47 -4.61 -18.20 16.60
N GLY A 48 -4.40 -19.42 16.08
CA GLY A 48 -4.53 -20.69 16.79
C GLY A 48 -3.37 -21.05 17.70
N ARG A 49 -2.28 -20.25 17.76
CA ARG A 49 -1.13 -20.57 18.61
C ARG A 49 -1.39 -20.27 20.08
N SER A 50 -0.80 -21.07 20.96
CA SER A 50 -0.76 -20.80 22.41
C SER A 50 -0.01 -19.49 22.72
N LEU A 51 -0.14 -18.97 23.95
CA LEU A 51 0.60 -17.77 24.37
C LEU A 51 2.13 -17.92 24.21
N PRO A 52 2.79 -19.03 24.61
CA PRO A 52 4.20 -19.24 24.31
C PRO A 52 4.50 -19.25 22.81
N GLY A 53 3.62 -19.84 22.00
CA GLY A 53 3.76 -19.84 20.53
C GLY A 53 3.69 -18.45 19.92
N LYS A 54 2.82 -17.59 20.43
CA LYS A 54 2.74 -16.16 20.02
C LYS A 54 3.98 -15.38 20.45
N ALA A 55 4.51 -15.66 21.66
CA ALA A 55 5.77 -15.06 22.11
C ALA A 55 6.96 -15.50 21.24
N ALA A 56 7.02 -16.76 20.85
CA ALA A 56 8.04 -17.28 19.94
C ALA A 56 7.99 -16.56 18.56
N VAL A 57 6.80 -16.33 18.03
CA VAL A 57 6.65 -15.51 16.80
C VAL A 57 7.24 -14.11 17.00
N ALA A 58 6.93 -13.44 18.13
CA ALA A 58 7.44 -12.09 18.41
C ALA A 58 8.99 -12.05 18.47
N LEU A 59 9.61 -13.07 19.06
CA LEU A 59 11.08 -13.18 19.12
C LEU A 59 11.73 -13.42 17.74
N LEU A 60 11.01 -14.05 16.81
CA LEU A 60 11.49 -14.34 15.47
C LEU A 60 11.24 -13.19 14.47
N VAL A 61 10.46 -12.17 14.84
CA VAL A 61 10.21 -10.98 13.97
C VAL A 61 11.49 -10.29 13.51
N PRO A 62 12.51 -10.05 14.38
CA PRO A 62 13.76 -9.47 13.91
C PRO A 62 14.59 -10.41 13.03
N TRP A 63 14.56 -11.72 13.33
CA TRP A 63 15.38 -12.71 12.63
C TRP A 63 14.82 -14.12 12.78
N ASN A 64 14.48 -14.76 11.65
CA ASN A 64 13.97 -16.13 11.62
C ASN A 64 14.96 -17.04 10.86
N PRO A 65 15.81 -17.81 11.58
CA PRO A 65 16.82 -18.66 10.95
C PRO A 65 16.24 -19.83 10.17
N ALA A 66 15.10 -20.36 10.60
CA ALA A 66 14.42 -21.46 9.91
C ALA A 66 13.92 -21.00 8.53
N VAL A 67 13.31 -19.83 8.44
CA VAL A 67 12.87 -19.24 7.17
C VAL A 67 14.09 -18.96 6.25
N ARG A 68 15.21 -18.46 6.79
CA ARG A 68 16.44 -18.29 6.01
C ARG A 68 16.90 -19.62 5.40
N ALA A 69 16.98 -20.69 6.19
CA ALA A 69 17.45 -22.00 5.72
C ALA A 69 16.51 -22.59 4.66
N GLU A 70 15.20 -22.53 4.90
CA GLU A 70 14.17 -23.01 3.98
C GLU A 70 14.21 -22.25 2.65
N LEU A 71 14.23 -20.91 2.69
CA LEU A 71 14.30 -20.11 1.49
C LEU A 71 15.62 -20.32 0.74
N ALA A 72 16.76 -20.40 1.43
CA ALA A 72 18.06 -20.67 0.80
C ALA A 72 18.10 -22.05 0.11
N ALA A 73 17.49 -23.08 0.69
CA ALA A 73 17.36 -24.39 0.06
C ALA A 73 16.53 -24.29 -1.22
N ARG A 74 15.40 -23.58 -1.16
CA ARG A 74 14.52 -23.39 -2.29
C ARG A 74 15.18 -22.59 -3.43
N LEU A 75 15.92 -21.51 -3.10
CA LEU A 75 16.65 -20.70 -4.09
C LEU A 75 17.72 -21.52 -4.83
N ARG A 76 18.42 -22.41 -4.11
CA ARG A 76 19.40 -23.33 -4.74
C ARG A 76 18.75 -24.34 -5.70
N ALA A 77 17.57 -24.84 -5.35
CA ALA A 77 16.83 -25.80 -6.15
C ALA A 77 16.16 -25.18 -7.37
N GLU A 78 15.47 -24.05 -7.20
CA GLU A 78 14.66 -23.43 -8.25
C GLU A 78 15.42 -22.43 -9.12
N ARG A 79 16.52 -21.84 -8.62
CA ARG A 79 17.35 -20.83 -9.28
C ARG A 79 16.55 -19.74 -9.98
N PRO A 80 15.69 -18.99 -9.26
CA PRO A 80 14.95 -17.91 -9.89
C PRO A 80 15.88 -16.78 -10.35
N ASP A 81 15.47 -16.05 -11.40
CA ASP A 81 16.21 -14.88 -11.90
C ASP A 81 16.19 -13.72 -10.90
N VAL A 82 15.09 -13.60 -10.14
CA VAL A 82 14.88 -12.54 -9.15
C VAL A 82 13.93 -12.99 -8.05
N VAL A 83 14.17 -12.49 -6.83
CA VAL A 83 13.24 -12.61 -5.70
C VAL A 83 12.51 -11.28 -5.52
N HIS A 84 11.18 -11.30 -5.55
CA HIS A 84 10.36 -10.12 -5.28
C HIS A 84 9.75 -10.20 -3.88
N VAL A 85 10.22 -9.34 -2.99
CA VAL A 85 9.76 -9.28 -1.60
C VAL A 85 8.67 -8.23 -1.45
N HIS A 86 7.53 -8.60 -0.85
CA HIS A 86 6.46 -7.66 -0.48
C HIS A 86 6.45 -7.43 1.04
N ASN A 87 5.82 -8.31 1.79
CA ASN A 87 5.77 -8.23 3.24
C ASN A 87 6.51 -9.41 3.87
N VAL A 88 7.31 -9.14 4.89
CA VAL A 88 8.04 -10.18 5.64
C VAL A 88 7.55 -10.34 7.09
N PHE A 89 6.61 -9.52 7.52
CA PHE A 89 6.15 -9.51 8.91
C PHE A 89 4.77 -10.15 9.07
N PRO A 90 4.56 -10.90 10.18
CA PRO A 90 5.52 -11.16 11.24
C PRO A 90 6.27 -12.50 11.12
N LEU A 91 5.98 -13.39 10.16
CA LEU A 91 6.44 -14.79 10.16
C LEU A 91 7.72 -15.04 9.34
N LEU A 92 8.00 -14.22 8.31
CA LEU A 92 9.15 -14.42 7.41
C LEU A 92 10.43 -13.75 7.92
N SER A 93 10.37 -12.53 8.42
CA SER A 93 11.48 -11.67 8.87
C SER A 93 12.45 -11.22 7.76
N PRO A 94 13.31 -10.22 8.01
CA PRO A 94 14.36 -9.78 7.08
C PRO A 94 15.45 -10.83 6.77
N ALA A 95 15.41 -12.00 7.42
CA ALA A 95 16.30 -13.12 7.14
C ALA A 95 16.18 -13.64 5.68
N VAL A 96 15.04 -13.38 5.01
CA VAL A 96 14.83 -13.67 3.58
C VAL A 96 15.87 -12.98 2.69
N LEU A 97 16.31 -11.77 3.04
CA LEU A 97 17.34 -11.03 2.27
C LEU A 97 18.71 -11.67 2.40
N ALA A 98 19.03 -12.26 3.57
CA ALA A 98 20.26 -13.01 3.74
C ALA A 98 20.25 -14.29 2.90
N ALA A 99 19.12 -15.01 2.83
CA ALA A 99 18.98 -16.16 1.96
C ALA A 99 19.19 -15.81 0.47
N CYS A 100 18.67 -14.67 0.02
CA CYS A 100 18.91 -14.16 -1.33
C CYS A 100 20.39 -13.86 -1.58
N ALA A 101 21.06 -13.19 -0.63
CA ALA A 101 22.48 -12.87 -0.72
C ALA A 101 23.36 -14.13 -0.76
N ASP A 102 23.08 -15.12 0.12
CA ASP A 102 23.79 -16.40 0.17
C ASP A 102 23.62 -17.22 -1.13
N ALA A 103 22.48 -17.11 -1.79
CA ALA A 103 22.21 -17.79 -3.05
C ALA A 103 22.67 -17.00 -4.30
N GLY A 104 23.15 -15.76 -4.14
CA GLY A 104 23.54 -14.90 -5.25
C GLY A 104 22.38 -14.38 -6.10
N VAL A 105 21.12 -14.54 -5.64
CA VAL A 105 19.91 -14.13 -6.37
C VAL A 105 19.57 -12.68 -6.03
N PRO A 106 19.38 -11.78 -7.03
CA PRO A 106 18.99 -10.40 -6.76
C PRO A 106 17.62 -10.32 -6.12
N ALA A 107 17.47 -9.43 -5.13
CA ALA A 107 16.21 -9.16 -4.47
C ALA A 107 15.70 -7.76 -4.85
N VAL A 108 14.42 -7.66 -5.18
CA VAL A 108 13.66 -6.41 -5.27
C VAL A 108 12.57 -6.39 -4.22
N ALA A 109 12.08 -5.20 -3.84
CA ALA A 109 11.02 -5.11 -2.83
C ALA A 109 9.98 -4.05 -3.20
N THR A 110 8.68 -4.41 -3.18
CA THR A 110 7.59 -3.44 -3.20
C THR A 110 7.26 -3.00 -1.78
N LEU A 111 7.25 -1.70 -1.54
CA LEU A 111 6.97 -1.09 -0.25
C LEU A 111 5.51 -0.63 -0.21
N HIS A 112 4.62 -1.45 0.38
CA HIS A 112 3.17 -1.15 0.44
C HIS A 112 2.78 -0.14 1.52
N ASN A 113 3.69 0.12 2.45
CA ASN A 113 3.51 0.99 3.61
C ASN A 113 4.86 1.56 4.05
N TYR A 114 4.92 2.18 5.23
CA TYR A 114 6.13 2.83 5.74
C TYR A 114 6.91 1.98 6.76
N THR A 115 6.80 0.65 6.74
CA THR A 115 7.49 -0.23 7.71
C THR A 115 9.01 -0.15 7.66
N GLN A 116 9.60 0.44 6.62
CA GLN A 116 11.05 0.69 6.54
C GLN A 116 11.53 1.82 7.47
N VAL A 117 10.62 2.66 7.96
CA VAL A 117 10.93 3.87 8.75
C VAL A 117 10.00 4.07 9.96
N CYS A 118 8.91 3.29 10.04
CA CYS A 118 7.91 3.34 11.10
C CYS A 118 7.50 1.92 11.49
N PRO A 119 7.69 1.43 12.72
CA PRO A 119 7.38 0.06 13.12
C PRO A 119 5.96 -0.42 12.74
N PRO A 120 4.86 0.34 13.01
CA PRO A 120 3.54 -0.03 12.53
C PRO A 120 3.30 0.27 11.03
N GLY A 121 4.19 1.01 10.37
CA GLY A 121 4.09 1.34 8.94
C GLY A 121 3.06 2.40 8.57
N THR A 122 2.49 3.11 9.54
CA THR A 122 1.35 4.02 9.32
C THR A 122 1.73 5.49 9.23
N LEU A 123 2.88 5.90 9.78
CA LEU A 123 3.27 7.31 9.97
C LEU A 123 2.15 8.15 10.61
N GLN A 124 1.41 7.54 11.54
CA GLN A 124 0.31 8.18 12.25
C GLN A 124 0.39 7.90 13.73
N ARG A 125 0.00 8.88 14.55
CA ARG A 125 -0.22 8.76 15.98
C ARG A 125 -1.33 9.72 16.41
N ASP A 126 -2.25 9.24 17.24
CA ASP A 126 -3.33 10.05 17.82
C ASP A 126 -4.13 10.85 16.76
N GLY A 127 -4.47 10.19 15.64
CA GLY A 127 -5.22 10.79 14.54
C GLY A 127 -4.44 11.77 13.66
N ARG A 128 -3.12 11.97 13.88
CA ARG A 128 -2.28 12.94 13.16
C ARG A 128 -1.08 12.29 12.49
N PRO A 129 -0.58 12.82 11.37
CA PRO A 129 0.70 12.39 10.79
C PRO A 129 1.84 12.47 11.80
N CYS A 130 2.68 11.43 11.84
CA CYS A 130 3.82 11.34 12.76
C CYS A 130 5.08 10.87 12.02
N THR A 131 6.18 11.59 12.18
CA THR A 131 7.47 11.29 11.54
C THR A 131 8.62 11.10 12.55
N GLU A 132 8.33 10.95 13.85
CA GLU A 132 9.35 10.88 14.90
C GLU A 132 10.36 9.73 14.74
N CYS A 133 9.99 8.65 14.06
CA CYS A 133 10.87 7.51 13.80
C CYS A 133 11.62 7.61 12.46
N VAL A 134 11.27 8.60 11.61
CA VAL A 134 11.87 8.77 10.27
C VAL A 134 13.32 9.25 10.41
N GLY A 135 14.26 8.47 9.85
CA GLY A 135 15.70 8.77 9.95
C GLY A 135 16.33 8.49 11.33
N ALA A 136 15.57 8.08 12.33
CA ALA A 136 16.01 7.87 13.70
C ALA A 136 15.91 6.38 14.12
N VAL A 137 16.40 6.09 15.33
CA VAL A 137 16.13 4.82 16.02
C VAL A 137 14.66 4.82 16.44
N PRO A 138 13.88 3.75 16.20
CA PRO A 138 12.43 3.75 16.40
C PRO A 138 11.99 3.64 17.89
N LEU A 139 12.73 4.26 18.80
CA LEU A 139 12.43 4.32 20.24
C LEU A 139 11.10 5.04 20.53
N PRO A 140 10.75 6.16 19.84
CA PRO A 140 9.45 6.80 20.00
C PRO A 140 8.28 5.85 19.81
N ALA A 141 8.35 4.94 18.82
CA ALA A 141 7.29 3.98 18.59
C ALA A 141 7.06 3.03 19.78
N VAL A 142 8.14 2.60 20.46
CA VAL A 142 8.05 1.76 21.67
C VAL A 142 7.48 2.57 22.83
N ARG A 143 7.97 3.81 23.03
CA ARG A 143 7.49 4.69 24.10
C ARG A 143 5.98 4.93 24.02
N HIS A 144 5.46 5.11 22.81
CA HIS A 144 4.05 5.39 22.56
C HIS A 144 3.20 4.13 22.34
N GLY A 145 3.82 2.92 22.27
CA GLY A 145 3.07 1.68 22.03
C GLY A 145 2.38 1.67 20.66
N CYS A 146 3.02 2.22 19.62
CA CYS A 146 2.39 2.51 18.34
C CYS A 146 1.80 1.27 17.61
N TYR A 147 2.28 0.07 17.92
CA TYR A 147 1.71 -1.15 17.36
C TYR A 147 0.67 -1.75 18.32
N ARG A 148 -0.59 -1.77 17.89
CA ARG A 148 -1.74 -2.30 18.66
C ARG A 148 -1.97 -1.64 20.02
N GLY A 149 -1.54 -0.40 20.21
CA GLY A 149 -1.62 0.28 21.52
C GLY A 149 -0.74 -0.34 22.61
N SER A 150 0.27 -1.15 22.25
CA SER A 150 1.03 -1.97 23.19
C SER A 150 2.53 -1.77 23.04
N ARG A 151 3.20 -1.33 24.12
CA ARG A 151 4.66 -1.22 24.15
C ARG A 151 5.36 -2.57 23.92
N PRO A 152 5.02 -3.67 24.63
CA PRO A 152 5.61 -4.97 24.38
C PRO A 152 5.41 -5.48 22.95
N ALA A 153 4.25 -5.27 22.35
CA ALA A 153 3.99 -5.68 20.97
C ALA A 153 4.75 -4.83 19.93
N THR A 154 5.13 -3.60 20.28
CA THR A 154 5.91 -2.71 19.40
C THR A 154 7.40 -3.06 19.39
N VAL A 155 7.95 -3.59 20.50
CA VAL A 155 9.39 -3.89 20.65
C VAL A 155 9.94 -4.76 19.52
N PRO A 156 9.35 -5.92 19.16
CA PRO A 156 9.90 -6.78 18.11
C PRO A 156 10.04 -6.09 16.76
N LEU A 157 9.07 -5.27 16.37
CA LEU A 157 9.09 -4.51 15.12
C LEU A 157 10.13 -3.40 15.16
N ALA A 158 10.23 -2.67 16.28
CA ALA A 158 11.22 -1.62 16.47
C ALA A 158 12.65 -2.19 16.44
N VAL A 159 12.89 -3.31 17.12
CA VAL A 159 14.18 -4.03 17.09
C VAL A 159 14.48 -4.48 15.65
N SER A 160 13.52 -5.13 14.99
CA SER A 160 13.69 -5.58 13.61
C SER A 160 14.10 -4.44 12.68
N LEU A 161 13.42 -3.29 12.77
CA LEU A 161 13.73 -2.11 11.98
C LEU A 161 15.13 -1.57 12.28
N ALA A 162 15.52 -1.47 13.55
CA ALA A 162 16.81 -0.94 13.96
C ALA A 162 17.98 -1.82 13.50
N VAL A 163 17.92 -3.14 13.78
CA VAL A 163 19.04 -4.06 13.52
C VAL A 163 19.18 -4.48 12.05
N ASN A 164 18.07 -4.43 11.28
CA ASN A 164 18.07 -4.86 9.88
C ASN A 164 18.09 -3.69 8.88
N ARG A 165 18.12 -2.43 9.32
CA ARG A 165 18.13 -1.26 8.42
C ARG A 165 19.20 -1.38 7.32
N ARG A 166 20.46 -1.64 7.70
CA ARG A 166 21.55 -1.78 6.72
C ARG A 166 21.30 -2.93 5.76
N ARG A 167 20.85 -4.10 6.28
CA ARG A 167 20.56 -5.28 5.46
C ARG A 167 19.48 -5.01 4.42
N TRP A 168 18.42 -4.31 4.79
CA TRP A 168 17.41 -3.86 3.84
C TRP A 168 18.03 -2.95 2.79
N TRP A 169 18.72 -1.89 3.22
CA TRP A 169 19.18 -0.85 2.31
C TRP A 169 20.30 -1.29 1.37
N SER A 170 21.11 -2.28 1.76
CA SER A 170 22.19 -2.83 0.92
C SER A 170 21.82 -4.13 0.21
N GLY A 171 20.92 -4.93 0.78
CA GLY A 171 20.56 -6.26 0.28
C GLY A 171 19.43 -6.28 -0.75
N VAL A 172 18.75 -5.15 -0.98
CA VAL A 172 17.71 -4.99 -2.00
C VAL A 172 18.28 -4.16 -3.15
N GLU A 173 18.29 -4.72 -4.34
CA GLU A 173 18.84 -4.05 -5.53
C GLU A 173 17.93 -2.90 -5.99
N ARG A 174 16.62 -3.06 -5.88
CA ARG A 174 15.63 -2.04 -6.23
C ARG A 174 14.41 -2.10 -5.34
N PHE A 175 14.00 -0.95 -4.81
CA PHE A 175 12.75 -0.76 -4.10
C PHE A 175 11.72 -0.14 -5.02
N PHE A 176 10.54 -0.72 -5.07
CA PHE A 176 9.37 -0.13 -5.71
C PHE A 176 8.56 0.63 -4.66
N CYS A 177 8.63 1.95 -4.71
CA CYS A 177 7.73 2.83 -3.99
C CYS A 177 6.43 2.94 -4.77
N ILE A 178 5.31 2.78 -4.10
CA ILE A 178 3.99 2.80 -4.75
C ILE A 178 3.46 4.20 -5.03
N SER A 179 4.18 5.25 -4.58
CA SER A 179 3.96 6.65 -4.94
C SER A 179 5.24 7.47 -4.82
N ALA A 180 5.30 8.62 -5.48
CA ALA A 180 6.39 9.58 -5.31
C ALA A 180 6.38 10.17 -3.89
N ALA A 181 5.20 10.45 -3.34
CA ALA A 181 5.05 10.90 -1.97
C ALA A 181 5.69 9.92 -0.96
N GLN A 182 5.49 8.60 -1.15
CA GLN A 182 6.16 7.59 -0.33
C GLN A 182 7.67 7.59 -0.52
N ARG A 183 8.14 7.62 -1.78
CA ARG A 183 9.57 7.67 -2.10
C ARG A 183 10.25 8.84 -1.39
N ASP A 184 9.64 10.02 -1.41
CA ASP A 184 10.22 11.23 -0.82
C ASP A 184 10.35 11.13 0.71
N VAL A 185 9.38 10.51 1.39
CA VAL A 185 9.49 10.20 2.82
C VAL A 185 10.68 9.26 3.08
N LEU A 186 10.86 8.23 2.25
CA LEU A 186 11.92 7.23 2.42
C LEU A 186 13.31 7.81 2.10
N VAL A 187 13.41 8.70 1.11
CA VAL A 187 14.64 9.44 0.82
C VAL A 187 15.02 10.35 2.00
N ARG A 188 14.06 11.10 2.55
CA ARG A 188 14.30 11.92 3.77
C ARG A 188 14.71 11.08 4.98
N ALA A 189 14.29 9.81 5.04
CA ALA A 189 14.73 8.87 6.07
C ALA A 189 16.15 8.33 5.87
N GLY A 190 16.81 8.67 4.77
CA GLY A 190 18.18 8.25 4.44
C GLY A 190 18.27 6.97 3.63
N MET A 191 17.16 6.45 3.08
CA MET A 191 17.22 5.34 2.13
C MET A 191 17.93 5.76 0.84
N PRO A 192 18.74 4.87 0.22
CA PRO A 192 19.53 5.22 -0.95
C PRO A 192 18.64 5.55 -2.15
N ALA A 193 18.57 6.83 -2.53
CA ALA A 193 17.68 7.34 -3.56
C ALA A 193 17.85 6.62 -4.91
N GLY A 194 19.07 6.22 -5.28
CA GLY A 194 19.36 5.49 -6.51
C GLY A 194 18.76 4.08 -6.57
N ARG A 195 18.33 3.52 -5.43
CA ARG A 195 17.65 2.22 -5.37
C ARG A 195 16.11 2.34 -5.28
N LEU A 196 15.57 3.55 -5.11
CA LEU A 196 14.14 3.82 -4.97
C LEU A 196 13.55 4.21 -6.33
N ALA A 197 12.66 3.41 -6.87
CA ALA A 197 11.91 3.69 -8.08
C ALA A 197 10.42 3.82 -7.76
N VAL A 198 9.74 4.76 -8.38
CA VAL A 198 8.28 4.84 -8.30
C VAL A 198 7.69 3.82 -9.27
N LYS A 199 6.94 2.86 -8.72
CA LYS A 199 6.12 1.88 -9.44
C LYS A 199 4.75 1.88 -8.79
N HIS A 200 3.84 2.65 -9.36
CA HIS A 200 2.46 2.67 -8.89
C HIS A 200 1.84 1.26 -8.91
N ASN A 201 0.94 0.99 -7.98
CA ASN A 201 0.07 -0.17 -8.12
C ASN A 201 -0.84 0.04 -9.33
N PHE A 202 -1.15 -1.02 -10.03
CA PHE A 202 -2.15 -1.02 -11.08
C PHE A 202 -3.47 -1.61 -10.59
N VAL A 203 -4.52 -1.34 -11.31
CA VAL A 203 -5.86 -1.89 -11.09
C VAL A 203 -6.33 -2.50 -12.41
N PRO A 204 -6.91 -3.71 -12.41
CA PRO A 204 -7.54 -4.26 -13.60
C PRO A 204 -8.62 -3.32 -14.16
N ASP A 205 -8.76 -3.28 -15.48
CA ASP A 205 -9.84 -2.53 -16.12
C ASP A 205 -11.18 -3.13 -15.71
N PRO A 206 -12.09 -2.34 -15.11
CA PRO A 206 -13.36 -2.89 -14.66
C PRO A 206 -14.29 -3.25 -15.83
N ASP A 207 -15.04 -4.33 -15.66
CA ASP A 207 -16.11 -4.78 -16.56
C ASP A 207 -17.30 -3.80 -16.58
N VAL A 208 -17.45 -2.99 -15.54
CA VAL A 208 -18.52 -1.98 -15.40
C VAL A 208 -17.91 -0.59 -15.24
N ARG A 209 -18.28 0.31 -16.14
CA ARG A 209 -17.86 1.72 -16.12
C ARG A 209 -19.05 2.64 -15.86
N ARG A 210 -18.76 3.86 -15.43
CA ARG A 210 -19.78 4.89 -15.22
C ARG A 210 -20.56 5.15 -16.52
N SER A 211 -21.88 5.08 -16.40
CA SER A 211 -22.83 5.54 -17.41
C SER A 211 -23.74 6.62 -16.79
N GLY A 212 -23.77 7.82 -17.36
CA GLY A 212 -24.56 8.93 -16.81
C GLY A 212 -23.86 9.68 -15.66
N ASP A 213 -24.65 10.36 -14.83
CA ASP A 213 -24.15 11.35 -13.85
C ASP A 213 -23.82 10.74 -12.48
N GLY A 214 -24.26 9.51 -12.25
CA GLY A 214 -24.17 8.85 -10.96
C GLY A 214 -25.36 9.19 -10.06
N GLU A 215 -25.56 8.35 -9.02
CA GLU A 215 -26.78 8.39 -8.17
C GLU A 215 -26.42 8.54 -6.69
N GLN A 216 -25.13 8.53 -6.32
CA GLN A 216 -24.67 8.51 -4.93
C GLN A 216 -23.26 9.08 -4.81
N LEU A 217 -22.89 9.55 -3.63
CA LEU A 217 -21.52 9.68 -3.20
C LEU A 217 -21.10 8.40 -2.47
N LEU A 218 -19.90 7.89 -2.73
CA LEU A 218 -19.47 6.60 -2.20
C LEU A 218 -18.19 6.73 -1.35
N PHE A 219 -18.27 6.33 -0.08
CA PHE A 219 -17.10 5.96 0.71
C PHE A 219 -16.92 4.44 0.65
N LEU A 220 -15.75 3.99 0.23
CA LEU A 220 -15.40 2.56 0.17
C LEU A 220 -14.07 2.32 0.84
N GLY A 221 -14.08 1.67 2.01
CA GLY A 221 -12.84 1.41 2.75
C GLY A 221 -13.04 0.97 4.19
N ARG A 222 -11.91 0.74 4.86
CA ARG A 222 -11.93 0.38 6.28
C ARG A 222 -12.52 1.50 7.13
N LEU A 223 -13.47 1.19 8.00
CA LEU A 223 -14.06 2.14 8.94
C LEU A 223 -13.10 2.38 10.11
N ALA A 224 -12.13 3.23 9.90
CA ALA A 224 -11.08 3.56 10.87
C ALA A 224 -10.76 5.07 10.83
N GLU A 225 -10.25 5.60 11.94
CA GLU A 225 -9.86 7.01 12.06
C GLU A 225 -8.96 7.50 10.93
N ALA A 226 -7.95 6.69 10.58
CA ALA A 226 -7.01 6.99 9.51
C ALA A 226 -7.68 7.20 8.14
N LYS A 227 -8.84 6.61 7.90
CA LYS A 227 -9.60 6.75 6.64
C LYS A 227 -10.54 7.96 6.61
N GLY A 228 -10.57 8.73 7.70
CA GLY A 228 -11.31 9.99 7.77
C GLY A 228 -12.84 9.82 7.83
N VAL A 229 -13.32 8.69 8.37
CA VAL A 229 -14.76 8.41 8.46
C VAL A 229 -15.48 9.48 9.28
N ARG A 230 -14.92 9.88 10.46
CA ARG A 230 -15.49 10.95 11.28
C ARG A 230 -15.47 12.31 10.59
N LEU A 231 -14.40 12.59 9.81
CA LEU A 231 -14.32 13.80 8.99
C LEU A 231 -15.44 13.82 7.94
N LEU A 232 -15.71 12.68 7.30
CA LEU A 232 -16.79 12.53 6.34
C LEU A 232 -18.17 12.74 7.01
N MET A 233 -18.40 12.13 8.18
CA MET A 233 -19.63 12.30 8.95
C MET A 233 -19.86 13.77 9.29
N ALA A 234 -18.85 14.46 9.81
CA ALA A 234 -18.94 15.89 10.14
C ALA A 234 -19.20 16.77 8.90
N ALA A 235 -18.53 16.49 7.78
CA ALA A 235 -18.77 17.20 6.52
C ALA A 235 -20.18 16.94 5.97
N TRP A 236 -20.69 15.73 6.14
CA TRP A 236 -22.05 15.38 5.72
C TRP A 236 -23.13 16.05 6.58
N ASP A 237 -22.92 16.14 7.89
CA ASP A 237 -23.81 16.86 8.80
C ASP A 237 -23.88 18.36 8.44
N GLU A 238 -22.75 18.96 8.09
CA GLU A 238 -22.71 20.36 7.60
C GLU A 238 -23.48 20.53 6.28
N LEU A 239 -23.38 19.56 5.35
CA LEU A 239 -24.15 19.57 4.11
C LEU A 239 -25.64 19.42 4.35
N ALA A 240 -26.04 18.50 5.22
CA ALA A 240 -27.44 18.26 5.57
C ALA A 240 -28.10 19.50 6.21
N ALA A 241 -27.37 20.17 7.12
CA ALA A 241 -27.84 21.44 7.73
C ALA A 241 -28.02 22.56 6.68
N GLY A 242 -27.28 22.50 5.57
CA GLY A 242 -27.37 23.44 4.44
C GLY A 242 -28.37 23.05 3.35
N GLY A 243 -29.26 22.08 3.58
CA GLY A 243 -30.29 21.63 2.63
C GLY A 243 -29.88 20.38 1.81
N GLY A 244 -28.73 19.77 2.11
CA GLY A 244 -28.26 18.55 1.46
C GLY A 244 -27.62 18.79 0.07
N VAL A 245 -27.37 17.70 -0.66
CA VAL A 245 -26.71 17.71 -1.97
C VAL A 245 -27.48 16.93 -3.06
N GLY A 246 -28.71 16.49 -2.77
CA GLY A 246 -29.61 15.86 -3.75
C GLY A 246 -29.29 14.40 -4.10
N VAL A 247 -28.19 13.81 -3.56
CA VAL A 247 -27.82 12.40 -3.70
C VAL A 247 -27.43 11.82 -2.35
N PRO A 248 -27.69 10.54 -2.07
CA PRO A 248 -27.32 9.91 -0.81
C PRO A 248 -25.83 9.66 -0.71
N LEU A 249 -25.33 9.61 0.52
CA LEU A 249 -24.03 9.05 0.87
C LEU A 249 -24.16 7.54 1.13
N VAL A 250 -23.40 6.75 0.38
CA VAL A 250 -23.27 5.32 0.64
C VAL A 250 -21.92 5.06 1.30
N ILE A 251 -21.94 4.36 2.43
CA ILE A 251 -20.74 3.96 3.18
C ILE A 251 -20.63 2.44 3.13
N ALA A 252 -19.56 1.93 2.49
CA ALA A 252 -19.27 0.51 2.40
C ALA A 252 -17.93 0.19 3.07
N GLY A 253 -17.94 -0.78 3.98
CA GLY A 253 -16.75 -1.23 4.68
C GLY A 253 -17.05 -1.72 6.08
N ALA A 254 -16.00 -2.21 6.76
CA ALA A 254 -16.04 -2.61 8.17
C ALA A 254 -14.82 -2.09 8.90
N GLY A 255 -14.86 -2.04 10.22
CA GLY A 255 -13.72 -1.60 11.03
C GLY A 255 -14.09 -1.14 12.43
N PRO A 256 -13.12 -0.60 13.18
CA PRO A 256 -13.33 -0.18 14.57
C PRO A 256 -14.44 0.87 14.78
N LEU A 257 -14.75 1.67 13.75
CA LEU A 257 -15.78 2.71 13.79
C LEU A 257 -17.15 2.24 13.26
N GLU A 258 -17.33 0.95 13.00
CA GLU A 258 -18.56 0.39 12.43
C GLU A 258 -19.79 0.70 13.29
N GLY A 259 -19.72 0.51 14.60
CA GLY A 259 -20.81 0.83 15.52
C GLY A 259 -21.19 2.31 15.52
N GLU A 260 -20.19 3.20 15.42
CA GLU A 260 -20.40 4.65 15.36
C GLU A 260 -21.09 5.06 14.05
N VAL A 261 -20.61 4.51 12.92
CA VAL A 261 -21.21 4.76 11.60
C VAL A 261 -22.64 4.25 11.52
N THR A 262 -22.90 3.05 12.06
CA THR A 262 -24.26 2.46 12.12
C THR A 262 -25.20 3.33 12.92
N ALA A 263 -24.77 3.77 14.10
CA ALA A 263 -25.59 4.64 14.95
C ALA A 263 -25.85 6.02 14.31
N TRP A 264 -24.84 6.60 13.66
CA TRP A 264 -24.96 7.88 12.98
C TRP A 264 -25.86 7.81 11.73
N ALA A 265 -25.82 6.71 10.98
CA ALA A 265 -26.66 6.50 9.81
C ALA A 265 -28.11 6.13 10.16
N ALA A 266 -28.36 5.67 11.38
CA ALA A 266 -29.71 5.26 11.83
C ALA A 266 -30.71 6.43 11.78
N GLY A 267 -31.86 6.20 11.14
CA GLY A 267 -32.92 7.20 11.01
C GLY A 267 -32.65 8.33 10.01
N ARG A 268 -31.60 8.19 9.18
CA ARG A 268 -31.27 9.14 8.10
C ARG A 268 -31.69 8.59 6.74
N ASP A 269 -32.41 9.38 5.97
CA ASP A 269 -32.81 9.02 4.61
C ASP A 269 -31.69 9.33 3.57
N ASP A 270 -30.77 10.23 3.93
CA ASP A 270 -29.69 10.73 3.09
C ASP A 270 -28.38 9.91 3.20
N VAL A 271 -28.33 8.90 4.09
CA VAL A 271 -27.16 8.04 4.34
C VAL A 271 -27.55 6.57 4.32
N ARG A 272 -26.73 5.75 3.66
CA ARG A 272 -26.85 4.28 3.66
C ARG A 272 -25.54 3.64 4.07
N TYR A 273 -25.51 3.00 5.23
CA TYR A 273 -24.43 2.07 5.59
C TYR A 273 -24.81 0.67 5.12
N VAL A 274 -23.92 0.03 4.35
CA VAL A 274 -24.21 -1.22 3.65
C VAL A 274 -23.32 -2.41 4.05
N GLY A 275 -22.44 -2.20 5.04
CA GLY A 275 -21.47 -3.22 5.46
C GLY A 275 -20.38 -3.48 4.41
N LEU A 276 -19.86 -4.70 4.38
CA LEU A 276 -18.83 -5.11 3.43
C LEU A 276 -19.45 -5.48 2.09
N TYR A 277 -18.95 -4.88 1.02
CA TYR A 277 -19.22 -5.32 -0.35
C TYR A 277 -18.18 -6.34 -0.82
N ASN A 278 -18.63 -7.31 -1.61
CA ASN A 278 -17.73 -8.14 -2.40
C ASN A 278 -17.16 -7.37 -3.60
N ALA A 279 -16.21 -7.97 -4.32
CA ALA A 279 -15.50 -7.29 -5.40
C ALA A 279 -16.44 -6.81 -6.54
N ALA A 280 -17.49 -7.57 -6.88
CA ALA A 280 -18.44 -7.20 -7.92
C ALA A 280 -19.37 -6.05 -7.45
N GLU A 281 -19.79 -6.07 -6.18
CA GLU A 281 -20.56 -5.00 -5.56
C GLU A 281 -19.76 -3.71 -5.49
N CYS A 282 -18.48 -3.78 -5.10
CA CYS A 282 -17.57 -2.63 -5.11
C CYS A 282 -17.52 -1.98 -6.50
N ARG A 283 -17.28 -2.77 -7.57
CA ARG A 283 -17.20 -2.23 -8.94
C ARG A 283 -18.52 -1.58 -9.38
N ARG A 284 -19.66 -2.21 -9.10
CA ARG A 284 -20.97 -1.63 -9.42
C ARG A 284 -21.25 -0.35 -8.63
N ALA A 285 -20.93 -0.34 -7.33
CA ALA A 285 -21.13 0.83 -6.49
C ALA A 285 -20.27 2.00 -6.97
N VAL A 286 -19.00 1.77 -7.31
CA VAL A 286 -18.12 2.78 -7.89
C VAL A 286 -18.72 3.32 -9.19
N ALA A 287 -19.09 2.45 -10.14
CA ALA A 287 -19.62 2.86 -11.44
C ALA A 287 -20.92 3.70 -11.36
N ARG A 288 -21.74 3.50 -10.29
CA ARG A 288 -22.96 4.27 -10.03
C ARG A 288 -22.74 5.58 -9.28
N SER A 289 -21.49 5.90 -8.92
CA SER A 289 -21.22 7.06 -8.07
C SER A 289 -21.02 8.35 -8.88
N VAL A 290 -21.50 9.45 -8.32
CA VAL A 290 -21.14 10.82 -8.73
C VAL A 290 -19.64 11.02 -8.51
N ALA A 291 -19.18 10.64 -7.33
CA ALA A 291 -17.77 10.64 -6.96
C ALA A 291 -17.48 9.59 -5.86
N VAL A 292 -16.23 9.11 -5.81
CA VAL A 292 -15.71 8.36 -4.67
C VAL A 292 -15.06 9.34 -3.69
N VAL A 293 -15.38 9.20 -2.41
CA VAL A 293 -14.90 10.09 -1.34
C VAL A 293 -13.78 9.39 -0.57
N ALA A 294 -12.59 9.98 -0.55
CA ALA A 294 -11.39 9.44 0.10
C ALA A 294 -10.78 10.47 1.08
N PRO A 295 -11.40 10.69 2.26
CA PRO A 295 -11.06 11.80 3.16
C PRO A 295 -9.99 11.43 4.19
N SER A 296 -9.04 10.56 3.84
CA SER A 296 -8.04 10.02 4.77
C SER A 296 -7.28 11.11 5.52
N THR A 297 -7.13 10.92 6.82
CA THR A 297 -6.40 11.83 7.71
C THR A 297 -4.92 11.45 7.88
N TRP A 298 -4.51 10.31 7.36
CA TRP A 298 -3.13 9.84 7.37
C TRP A 298 -2.46 10.02 5.99
N LEU A 299 -1.13 9.92 5.95
CA LEU A 299 -0.38 9.93 4.69
C LEU A 299 -0.58 8.61 3.95
N GLU A 300 -1.60 8.55 3.09
CA GLU A 300 -1.81 7.37 2.25
C GLU A 300 -0.54 7.05 1.46
N ALA A 301 -0.15 5.78 1.49
CA ALA A 301 0.98 5.33 0.70
C ALA A 301 0.62 5.21 -0.80
N PHE A 302 -0.67 4.92 -1.11
CA PHE A 302 -1.19 4.90 -2.48
C PHE A 302 -2.64 5.35 -2.56
N GLY A 303 -3.62 4.46 -2.30
CA GLY A 303 -5.05 4.76 -2.42
C GLY A 303 -5.70 4.05 -3.59
N LEU A 304 -5.74 2.72 -3.53
CA LEU A 304 -6.34 1.87 -4.58
C LEU A 304 -7.75 2.31 -4.97
N VAL A 305 -8.57 2.73 -4.00
CA VAL A 305 -9.96 3.16 -4.24
C VAL A 305 -10.06 4.34 -5.20
N VAL A 306 -9.10 5.27 -5.16
CA VAL A 306 -9.05 6.41 -6.08
C VAL A 306 -8.72 5.92 -7.50
N VAL A 307 -7.79 4.99 -7.64
CA VAL A 307 -7.43 4.42 -8.95
C VAL A 307 -8.55 3.52 -9.49
N GLU A 308 -9.27 2.79 -8.61
CA GLU A 308 -10.46 2.02 -8.98
C GLU A 308 -11.58 2.95 -9.50
N ALA A 309 -11.76 4.12 -8.88
CA ALA A 309 -12.69 5.14 -9.37
C ALA A 309 -12.26 5.69 -10.74
N MET A 310 -10.99 6.04 -10.91
CA MET A 310 -10.43 6.48 -12.20
C MET A 310 -10.64 5.43 -13.30
N ALA A 311 -10.39 4.15 -13.00
CA ALA A 311 -10.58 3.06 -13.94
C ALA A 311 -12.05 2.94 -14.41
N ALA A 312 -13.01 3.21 -13.52
CA ALA A 312 -14.43 3.24 -13.84
C ALA A 312 -14.90 4.55 -14.50
N GLY A 313 -14.03 5.55 -14.67
CA GLY A 313 -14.40 6.87 -15.19
C GLY A 313 -15.16 7.73 -14.17
N VAL A 314 -14.94 7.48 -12.88
CA VAL A 314 -15.57 8.20 -11.76
C VAL A 314 -14.52 9.11 -11.11
N PRO A 315 -14.81 10.41 -10.90
CA PRO A 315 -13.88 11.29 -10.20
C PRO A 315 -13.81 10.94 -8.71
N ALA A 316 -12.67 11.30 -8.09
CA ALA A 316 -12.52 11.22 -6.64
C ALA A 316 -12.58 12.61 -5.99
N VAL A 317 -13.16 12.68 -4.79
CA VAL A 317 -12.98 13.78 -3.85
C VAL A 317 -12.05 13.27 -2.75
N ALA A 318 -10.81 13.74 -2.74
CA ALA A 318 -9.76 13.15 -1.90
C ALA A 318 -9.04 14.19 -1.04
N ALA A 319 -8.38 13.75 0.03
CA ALA A 319 -7.57 14.62 0.88
C ALA A 319 -6.30 15.08 0.15
N GLY A 320 -5.99 16.37 0.14
CA GLY A 320 -4.88 16.99 -0.59
C GLY A 320 -3.50 16.73 0.03
N HIS A 321 -3.19 15.47 0.41
CA HIS A 321 -1.88 15.07 0.94
C HIS A 321 -1.52 13.62 0.61
N GLY A 322 -0.24 13.26 0.89
CA GLY A 322 0.28 11.92 0.62
C GLY A 322 0.12 11.55 -0.86
N ALA A 323 -0.15 10.29 -1.14
CA ALA A 323 -0.32 9.82 -2.51
C ALA A 323 -1.58 10.39 -3.21
N PHE A 324 -2.60 10.82 -2.48
CA PHE A 324 -3.79 11.38 -3.11
C PHE A 324 -3.51 12.68 -3.87
N ALA A 325 -2.62 13.54 -3.34
CA ALA A 325 -2.18 14.75 -4.04
C ALA A 325 -1.37 14.47 -5.32
N GLU A 326 -0.82 13.25 -5.45
CA GLU A 326 -0.17 12.78 -6.66
C GLU A 326 -1.17 12.13 -7.63
N LEU A 327 -2.12 11.35 -7.12
CA LEU A 327 -3.10 10.63 -7.93
C LEU A 327 -4.14 11.57 -8.54
N VAL A 328 -4.66 12.50 -7.76
CA VAL A 328 -5.72 13.44 -8.16
C VAL A 328 -5.11 14.79 -8.51
N GLU A 329 -5.35 15.24 -9.74
CA GLU A 329 -5.07 16.60 -10.17
C GLU A 329 -6.34 17.44 -9.93
N ASP A 330 -6.22 18.40 -8.98
CA ASP A 330 -7.36 19.17 -8.51
C ASP A 330 -8.04 19.97 -9.62
N GLY A 331 -9.35 19.82 -9.73
CA GLY A 331 -10.15 20.47 -10.79
C GLY A 331 -10.00 19.86 -12.18
N VAL A 332 -9.16 18.81 -12.37
CA VAL A 332 -8.90 18.14 -13.65
C VAL A 332 -9.33 16.68 -13.64
N THR A 333 -8.88 15.89 -12.66
CA THR A 333 -9.21 14.45 -12.55
C THR A 333 -10.04 14.11 -11.32
N GLY A 334 -10.33 15.09 -10.49
CA GLY A 334 -11.09 15.01 -9.25
C GLY A 334 -10.99 16.31 -8.49
N LEU A 335 -11.37 16.30 -7.22
CA LEU A 335 -11.26 17.46 -6.33
C LEU A 335 -10.43 17.09 -5.09
N LEU A 336 -9.59 18.03 -4.65
CA LEU A 336 -8.82 17.91 -3.43
C LEU A 336 -9.37 18.82 -2.34
N HIS A 337 -9.69 18.26 -1.19
CA HIS A 337 -10.03 19.04 0.00
C HIS A 337 -8.82 19.21 0.92
N ARG A 338 -8.84 20.27 1.74
CA ARG A 338 -7.80 20.48 2.77
C ARG A 338 -7.88 19.36 3.82
N PRO A 339 -6.76 18.66 4.11
CA PRO A 339 -6.74 17.55 5.04
C PRO A 339 -7.23 17.95 6.44
N GLY A 340 -8.14 17.14 7.01
CA GLY A 340 -8.68 17.36 8.34
C GLY A 340 -9.76 18.45 8.45
N GLU A 341 -10.14 19.13 7.36
CA GLU A 341 -11.13 20.20 7.35
C GLU A 341 -12.48 19.74 6.78
N ALA A 342 -13.49 19.55 7.64
CA ALA A 342 -14.84 19.13 7.25
C ALA A 342 -15.50 20.09 6.27
N ALA A 343 -15.41 21.40 6.51
CA ALA A 343 -15.96 22.43 5.64
C ALA A 343 -15.35 22.41 4.23
N SER A 344 -14.05 22.14 4.10
CA SER A 344 -13.40 22.00 2.81
C SER A 344 -13.88 20.75 2.06
N LEU A 345 -14.05 19.62 2.76
CA LEU A 345 -14.63 18.41 2.18
C LEU A 345 -16.09 18.67 1.76
N ALA A 346 -16.93 19.26 2.62
CA ALA A 346 -18.31 19.61 2.30
C ALA A 346 -18.42 20.52 1.07
N SER A 347 -17.53 21.51 0.93
CA SER A 347 -17.47 22.37 -0.25
C SER A 347 -17.18 21.59 -1.53
N CYS A 348 -16.21 20.66 -1.52
CA CYS A 348 -15.91 19.80 -2.67
C CYS A 348 -17.10 18.91 -3.03
N LEU A 349 -17.77 18.29 -2.02
CA LEU A 349 -18.94 17.45 -2.24
C LEU A 349 -20.11 18.23 -2.82
N ARG A 350 -20.38 19.44 -2.33
CA ARG A 350 -21.40 20.32 -2.89
C ARG A 350 -21.08 20.71 -4.34
N ARG A 351 -19.83 21.06 -4.63
CA ARG A 351 -19.41 21.45 -5.98
C ARG A 351 -19.60 20.32 -7.00
N ILE A 352 -19.21 19.10 -6.66
CA ILE A 352 -19.28 17.97 -7.60
C ILE A 352 -20.72 17.47 -7.82
N THR A 353 -21.61 17.64 -6.84
CA THR A 353 -23.02 17.24 -6.96
C THR A 353 -23.88 18.30 -7.63
N ALA A 354 -23.53 19.58 -7.48
CA ALA A 354 -24.26 20.69 -8.09
C ALA A 354 -24.03 20.81 -9.61
N ASP A 355 -22.92 20.27 -10.13
CA ASP A 355 -22.55 20.36 -11.55
C ASP A 355 -22.27 18.97 -12.15
N PRO A 356 -23.29 18.30 -12.72
CA PRO A 356 -23.10 17.01 -13.39
C PRO A 356 -22.14 17.08 -14.60
N ALA A 357 -22.03 18.23 -15.28
CA ALA A 357 -21.12 18.40 -16.40
C ALA A 357 -19.66 18.35 -15.94
N LEU A 358 -19.34 19.04 -14.84
CA LEU A 358 -18.05 18.94 -14.17
C LEU A 358 -17.75 17.49 -13.78
N GLY A 359 -18.70 16.78 -13.16
CA GLY A 359 -18.54 15.38 -12.79
C GLY A 359 -18.20 14.47 -13.95
N ARG A 360 -18.80 14.70 -15.14
CA ARG A 360 -18.48 13.96 -16.37
C ARG A 360 -17.08 14.31 -16.91
N GLU A 361 -16.72 15.58 -16.89
CA GLU A 361 -15.41 16.05 -17.36
C GLU A 361 -14.27 15.49 -16.53
N LEU A 362 -14.35 15.63 -15.22
CA LEU A 362 -13.38 15.07 -14.27
C LEU A 362 -13.27 13.55 -14.42
N GLY A 363 -14.41 12.85 -14.55
CA GLY A 363 -14.42 11.41 -14.72
C GLY A 363 -13.74 10.94 -16.01
N ARG A 364 -13.96 11.63 -17.13
CA ARG A 364 -13.25 11.33 -18.39
C ARG A 364 -11.75 11.58 -18.29
N ALA A 365 -11.33 12.66 -17.63
CA ALA A 365 -9.92 12.95 -17.41
C ALA A 365 -9.28 11.93 -16.44
N ALA A 366 -9.98 11.54 -15.38
CA ALA A 366 -9.56 10.49 -14.46
C ALA A 366 -9.34 9.15 -15.20
N ARG A 367 -10.26 8.78 -16.10
CA ARG A 367 -10.12 7.57 -16.92
C ARG A 367 -8.87 7.63 -17.82
N ARG A 368 -8.63 8.71 -18.53
CA ARG A 368 -7.40 8.87 -19.33
C ARG A 368 -6.14 8.75 -18.48
N ARG A 369 -6.13 9.34 -17.28
CA ARG A 369 -5.01 9.23 -16.35
C ARG A 369 -4.77 7.79 -15.88
N TYR A 370 -5.85 7.02 -15.62
CA TYR A 370 -5.75 5.58 -15.33
C TYR A 370 -5.08 4.82 -16.49
N GLU A 371 -5.54 5.03 -17.73
CA GLU A 371 -5.01 4.34 -18.90
C GLU A 371 -3.51 4.61 -19.12
N GLN A 372 -3.07 5.82 -18.85
CA GLN A 372 -1.69 6.25 -19.01
C GLN A 372 -0.75 5.80 -17.89
N GLY A 373 -1.26 5.60 -16.67
CA GLY A 373 -0.40 5.45 -15.50
C GLY A 373 -0.65 4.24 -14.61
N PHE A 374 -1.86 3.65 -14.65
CA PHE A 374 -2.32 2.71 -13.63
C PHE A 374 -2.97 1.44 -14.21
N SER A 375 -2.92 1.25 -15.53
CA SER A 375 -3.42 0.04 -16.19
C SER A 375 -2.49 -1.14 -15.96
N PRO A 376 -2.98 -2.41 -16.12
CA PRO A 376 -2.14 -3.60 -16.01
C PRO A 376 -0.94 -3.59 -16.95
N ALA A 377 -1.10 -3.09 -18.19
CA ALA A 377 -0.02 -3.01 -19.15
C ALA A 377 1.14 -2.13 -18.67
N VAL A 378 0.83 -0.93 -18.16
CA VAL A 378 1.82 -0.02 -17.57
C VAL A 378 2.44 -0.62 -16.31
N GLY A 379 1.64 -1.29 -15.48
CA GLY A 379 2.12 -1.97 -14.28
C GLY A 379 3.14 -3.08 -14.61
N LEU A 380 2.84 -3.91 -15.61
CA LEU A 380 3.72 -4.98 -16.08
C LEU A 380 5.03 -4.44 -16.63
N GLU A 381 4.97 -3.44 -17.50
CA GLU A 381 6.16 -2.82 -18.10
C GLU A 381 7.12 -2.33 -17.00
N ARG A 382 6.63 -1.54 -16.05
CA ARG A 382 7.45 -1.00 -14.95
C ARG A 382 8.01 -2.08 -14.04
N LEU A 383 7.23 -3.14 -13.79
CA LEU A 383 7.65 -4.25 -12.95
C LEU A 383 8.77 -5.06 -13.61
N VAL A 384 8.60 -5.42 -14.88
CA VAL A 384 9.58 -6.19 -15.68
C VAL A 384 10.86 -5.39 -15.89
N ASP A 385 10.76 -4.08 -16.17
CA ASP A 385 11.93 -3.20 -16.29
C ASP A 385 12.74 -3.13 -14.99
N GLY A 386 12.04 -3.01 -13.86
CA GLY A 386 12.67 -3.04 -12.55
C GLY A 386 13.38 -4.36 -12.25
N TYR A 387 12.83 -5.49 -12.66
CA TYR A 387 13.50 -6.79 -12.54
C TYR A 387 14.76 -6.88 -13.42
N ARG A 388 14.67 -6.46 -14.68
CA ARG A 388 15.82 -6.43 -15.60
C ARG A 388 16.94 -5.56 -15.03
N THR A 389 16.61 -4.40 -14.50
CA THR A 389 17.58 -3.49 -13.87
C THR A 389 18.28 -4.16 -12.67
N ALA A 390 17.54 -4.84 -11.81
CA ALA A 390 18.10 -5.52 -10.64
C ALA A 390 19.03 -6.69 -11.04
N ILE A 391 18.62 -7.50 -12.01
CA ILE A 391 19.40 -8.62 -12.53
C ILE A 391 20.72 -8.12 -13.16
N ALA A 392 20.66 -7.08 -13.99
CA ALA A 392 21.84 -6.49 -14.62
C ALA A 392 22.82 -5.88 -13.60
N GLY A 393 22.29 -5.18 -12.59
CA GLY A 393 23.08 -4.59 -11.49
C GLY A 393 23.87 -5.65 -10.71
N ARG A 394 23.21 -6.77 -10.35
CA ARG A 394 23.86 -7.87 -9.64
C ARG A 394 24.95 -8.54 -10.47
N SER A 395 24.71 -8.76 -11.76
CA SER A 395 25.69 -9.35 -12.69
C SER A 395 26.93 -8.47 -12.87
N ALA A 396 26.78 -7.15 -12.87
CA ALA A 396 27.89 -6.21 -12.93
C ALA A 396 28.74 -6.22 -11.64
N GLN A 397 28.12 -6.31 -10.47
CA GLN A 397 28.82 -6.41 -9.20
C GLN A 397 29.62 -7.70 -9.08
N ALA A 398 29.09 -8.83 -9.55
CA ALA A 398 29.79 -10.11 -9.56
C ALA A 398 31.09 -10.04 -10.42
N ARG A 399 30.98 -9.51 -11.65
CA ARG A 399 32.16 -9.33 -12.54
C ARG A 399 33.21 -8.34 -12.00
N GLY A 400 32.78 -7.25 -11.36
CA GLY A 400 33.67 -6.26 -10.76
C GLY A 400 34.40 -6.78 -9.52
N GLY A 401 33.83 -7.74 -8.78
CA GLY A 401 34.49 -8.45 -7.68
C GLY A 401 35.62 -9.36 -8.12
N GLU A 402 35.43 -10.12 -9.20
CA GLU A 402 36.45 -11.04 -9.76
C GLU A 402 37.67 -10.28 -10.30
N SER A 403 37.49 -9.09 -10.91
CA SER A 403 38.60 -8.30 -11.44
C SER A 403 39.49 -7.66 -10.36
N ARG A 404 39.00 -7.51 -9.11
CA ARG A 404 39.78 -6.99 -7.98
C ARG A 404 40.62 -8.07 -7.27
N VAL A 405 40.13 -9.31 -7.24
CA VAL A 405 40.86 -10.44 -6.63
C VAL A 405 42.05 -10.87 -7.50
N GLY A 406 41.98 -10.72 -8.83
CA GLY A 406 43.07 -11.09 -9.76
C GLY A 406 44.21 -10.08 -9.85
N ARG A 407 44.22 -8.96 -9.13
CA ARG A 407 45.29 -7.95 -9.14
C ARG A 407 46.14 -7.91 -7.86
N GLY A 408 45.94 -8.85 -6.95
CA GLY A 408 46.60 -8.88 -5.64
C GLY A 408 47.85 -9.74 -5.50
N ASP A 409 48.26 -10.53 -6.51
CA ASP A 409 49.43 -11.39 -6.43
C ASP A 409 50.40 -11.09 -7.61
N GLY A 410 51.19 -10.04 -7.47
CA GLY A 410 52.21 -9.73 -8.47
C GLY A 410 53.00 -8.47 -8.14
N ASP A 411 53.56 -8.34 -6.94
CA ASP A 411 54.80 -7.59 -6.76
C ASP A 411 55.43 -7.88 -5.38
N SER A 412 56.24 -8.87 -5.33
CA SER A 412 57.26 -9.03 -4.27
C SER A 412 58.46 -9.79 -4.85
N ARG A 413 59.30 -9.05 -5.50
CA ARG A 413 60.74 -9.38 -5.62
C ARG A 413 61.59 -8.14 -5.37
#